data_4bc02abb6991815d6a7e0d26c8238da8
#
_entry.id   4bc02abb6991815d6a7e0d26c8238da8
#
_cell.length_a   1.000
_cell.length_b   1.000
_cell.length_c   1.000
_cell.angle_alpha   90.00
_cell.angle_beta   90.00
_cell.angle_gamma   90.00
#
_symmetry.space_group_name_H-M   'P 1'
#
loop_
_entity.id
_entity.type
_entity.pdbx_description
1 polymer ?
#
loop_
_entity_poly.entity_id
_entity_poly.type
_entity_poly.pdbx_seq_one_letter_code
_entity_poly.pdbx_strand_id
1 'polypeptide(L)'
;TITFKEAEDYHKGLILLTNAVESSQEGVGFDLTYLLNKAIKKMESDSQSMVDAKKQMLEVYGTLEENGTLTLSETNEDVIASVNKDLNDFYAKSDEFSVIKDKINIKDIKHLRIKPSFLVLFDQYLDGLEEYE
;
A
#
# COMPACT_ATOMS: atom_id res chain seq x y z
N THR A 1 -2.57 -15.79 -0.03
CA THR A 1 -2.87 -15.16 1.28
C THR A 1 -1.73 -14.28 1.73
N ILE A 2 -2.01 -13.04 2.03
CA ILE A 2 -1.04 -12.09 2.57
C ILE A 2 -1.62 -11.39 3.80
N THR A 3 -0.74 -10.80 4.63
CA THR A 3 -1.18 -10.07 5.81
C THR A 3 -1.78 -8.72 5.40
N PHE A 4 -2.54 -8.12 6.31
CA PHE A 4 -3.09 -6.77 6.09
C PHE A 4 -1.96 -5.74 5.95
N LYS A 5 -0.84 -5.94 6.66
CA LYS A 5 0.35 -5.08 6.51
C LYS A 5 0.94 -5.19 5.10
N GLU A 6 1.11 -6.40 4.60
CA GLU A 6 1.60 -6.63 3.23
C GLU A 6 0.65 -6.07 2.18
N ALA A 7 -0.66 -6.21 2.40
CA ALA A 7 -1.68 -5.66 1.49
C ALA A 7 -1.63 -4.14 1.44
N GLU A 8 -1.50 -3.48 2.59
CA GLU A 8 -1.37 -2.03 2.66
C GLU A 8 -0.11 -1.54 1.97
N ASP A 9 1.03 -2.21 2.21
CA ASP A 9 2.31 -1.86 1.59
C ASP A 9 2.25 -2.03 0.06
N TYR A 10 1.65 -3.11 -0.42
CA TYR A 10 1.44 -3.35 -1.85
C TYR A 10 0.60 -2.24 -2.48
N HIS A 11 -0.51 -1.86 -1.84
CA HIS A 11 -1.39 -0.81 -2.34
C HIS A 11 -0.69 0.54 -2.40
N LYS A 12 0.05 0.89 -1.35
CA LYS A 12 0.84 2.13 -1.32
C LYS A 12 1.90 2.14 -2.42
N GLY A 13 2.57 1.01 -2.64
CA GLY A 13 3.54 0.86 -3.72
C GLY A 13 2.93 1.05 -5.09
N LEU A 14 1.75 0.48 -5.33
CA LEU A 14 1.02 0.66 -6.60
C LEU A 14 0.67 2.13 -6.84
N ILE A 15 0.22 2.84 -5.80
CA ILE A 15 -0.13 4.25 -5.91
C ILE A 15 1.10 5.09 -6.25
N LEU A 16 2.22 4.85 -5.57
CA LEU A 16 3.48 5.56 -5.85
C LEU A 16 3.94 5.32 -7.29
N LEU A 17 3.87 4.08 -7.75
CA LEU A 17 4.28 3.73 -9.11
C LEU A 17 3.35 4.37 -10.14
N THR A 18 2.05 4.30 -9.94
CA THR A 18 1.06 4.90 -10.85
C THR A 18 1.23 6.41 -10.93
N ASN A 19 1.45 7.08 -9.80
CA ASN A 19 1.68 8.52 -9.78
C ASN A 19 2.95 8.88 -10.56
N ALA A 20 4.01 8.08 -10.43
CA ALA A 20 5.25 8.28 -11.17
C ALA A 20 5.05 8.11 -12.68
N VAL A 21 4.24 7.11 -13.08
CA VAL A 21 3.90 6.88 -14.50
C VAL A 21 3.12 8.07 -15.06
N GLU A 22 2.11 8.54 -14.34
CA GLU A 22 1.27 9.67 -14.77
C GLU A 22 2.07 10.97 -14.87
N SER A 23 3.10 11.13 -14.05
CA SER A 23 3.97 12.31 -14.06
C SER A 23 5.07 12.24 -15.11
N SER A 24 5.27 11.08 -15.74
CA SER A 24 6.31 10.86 -16.74
C SER A 24 5.82 11.27 -18.13
N GLN A 25 6.69 11.95 -18.91
CA GLN A 25 6.40 12.28 -20.30
C GLN A 25 6.48 11.06 -21.22
N GLU A 26 7.33 10.10 -20.86
CA GLU A 26 7.57 8.90 -21.69
C GLU A 26 6.58 7.77 -21.38
N GLY A 27 6.10 7.70 -20.14
CA GLY A 27 5.27 6.60 -19.70
C GLY A 27 6.01 5.27 -19.65
N VAL A 28 5.28 4.17 -19.65
CA VAL A 28 5.84 2.81 -19.49
C VAL A 28 5.33 1.81 -20.53
N GLY A 29 4.62 2.28 -21.54
CA GLY A 29 4.02 1.43 -22.54
C GLY A 29 2.65 0.89 -22.14
N PHE A 30 1.94 0.36 -23.12
CA PHE A 30 0.53 -0.05 -22.94
C PHE A 30 0.37 -1.21 -21.97
N ASP A 31 1.16 -2.26 -22.11
CA ASP A 31 0.97 -3.48 -21.31
C ASP A 31 1.16 -3.21 -19.82
N LEU A 32 2.19 -2.47 -19.44
CA LEU A 32 2.43 -2.14 -18.05
C LEU A 32 1.37 -1.15 -17.53
N THR A 33 0.97 -0.17 -18.34
CA THR A 33 -0.10 0.76 -17.99
C THR A 33 -1.41 0.01 -17.72
N TYR A 34 -1.75 -0.94 -18.58
CA TYR A 34 -2.96 -1.76 -18.41
C TYR A 34 -2.86 -2.62 -17.14
N LEU A 35 -1.72 -3.25 -16.91
CA LEU A 35 -1.47 -4.05 -15.71
C LEU A 35 -1.67 -3.23 -14.44
N LEU A 36 -1.09 -2.04 -14.38
CA LEU A 36 -1.18 -1.17 -13.22
C LEU A 36 -2.61 -0.69 -12.95
N ASN A 37 -3.34 -0.29 -14.00
CA ASN A 37 -4.73 0.14 -13.85
C ASN A 37 -5.60 -1.00 -13.33
N LYS A 38 -5.41 -2.19 -13.86
CA LYS A 38 -6.15 -3.38 -13.43
C LYS A 38 -5.80 -3.76 -11.98
N ALA A 39 -4.51 -3.71 -11.64
CA ALA A 39 -4.04 -4.05 -10.30
C ALA A 39 -4.59 -3.10 -9.25
N ILE A 40 -4.61 -1.80 -9.52
CA ILE A 40 -5.15 -0.79 -8.60
C ILE A 40 -6.64 -1.00 -8.37
N LYS A 41 -7.42 -1.21 -9.43
CA LYS A 41 -8.87 -1.41 -9.31
C LYS A 41 -9.20 -2.65 -8.49
N LYS A 42 -8.48 -3.74 -8.72
CA LYS A 42 -8.66 -4.97 -7.95
C LYS A 42 -8.30 -4.78 -6.50
N MET A 43 -7.19 -4.10 -6.23
CA MET A 43 -6.74 -3.87 -4.86
C MET A 43 -7.69 -2.95 -4.09
N GLU A 44 -8.20 -1.91 -4.72
CA GLU A 44 -9.19 -1.02 -4.10
C GLU A 44 -10.45 -1.79 -3.71
N SER A 45 -10.92 -2.68 -4.59
CA SER A 45 -12.09 -3.53 -4.32
C SER A 45 -11.80 -4.53 -3.19
N ASP A 46 -10.68 -5.24 -3.26
CA ASP A 46 -10.33 -6.28 -2.29
C ASP A 46 -10.06 -5.71 -0.90
N SER A 47 -9.50 -4.50 -0.82
CA SER A 47 -9.11 -3.89 0.44
C SER A 47 -10.21 -3.07 1.12
N GLN A 48 -11.36 -2.90 0.48
CA GLN A 48 -12.42 -2.03 1.02
C GLN A 48 -12.86 -2.45 2.42
N SER A 49 -13.12 -3.74 2.64
CA SER A 49 -13.52 -4.26 3.94
C SER A 49 -12.44 -4.06 5.00
N MET A 50 -11.17 -4.24 4.61
CA MET A 50 -10.02 -4.00 5.49
C MET A 50 -9.94 -2.53 5.91
N VAL A 51 -10.07 -1.61 4.95
CA VAL A 51 -10.03 -0.17 5.19
C VAL A 51 -11.16 0.26 6.11
N ASP A 52 -12.38 -0.21 5.83
CA ASP A 52 -13.56 0.11 6.65
C ASP A 52 -13.43 -0.42 8.07
N ALA A 53 -12.93 -1.64 8.23
CA ALA A 53 -12.71 -2.25 9.54
C ALA A 53 -11.67 -1.47 10.36
N LYS A 54 -10.56 -1.06 9.72
CA LYS A 54 -9.52 -0.24 10.37
C LYS A 54 -10.10 1.08 10.85
N LYS A 55 -10.89 1.75 10.01
CA LYS A 55 -11.53 3.00 10.35
C LYS A 55 -12.45 2.85 11.56
N GLN A 56 -13.33 1.85 11.55
CA GLN A 56 -14.25 1.57 12.65
C GLN A 56 -13.51 1.25 13.95
N MET A 57 -12.43 0.48 13.85
CA MET A 57 -11.61 0.13 15.01
C MET A 57 -10.98 1.38 15.65
N LEU A 58 -10.45 2.29 14.83
CA LEU A 58 -9.78 3.50 15.32
C LEU A 58 -10.75 4.57 15.82
N GLU A 59 -11.95 4.65 15.25
CA GLU A 59 -12.97 5.64 15.66
C GLU A 59 -13.46 5.46 17.10
N VAL A 60 -13.25 4.29 17.69
CA VAL A 60 -13.51 4.05 19.11
C VAL A 60 -12.65 4.95 20.00
N TYR A 61 -11.43 5.29 19.52
CA TYR A 61 -10.44 6.05 20.30
C TYR A 61 -10.44 7.55 20.00
N GLY A 62 -11.07 7.99 18.91
CA GLY A 62 -11.07 9.39 18.54
C GLY A 62 -11.63 9.62 17.15
N THR A 63 -11.18 10.69 16.50
CA THR A 63 -11.63 11.08 15.17
C THR A 63 -10.52 10.76 14.14
N LEU A 64 -10.87 10.00 13.11
CA LEU A 64 -9.98 9.72 11.99
C LEU A 64 -10.16 10.81 10.93
N GLU A 65 -9.09 11.58 10.69
CA GLU A 65 -9.08 12.65 9.71
C GLU A 65 -8.96 12.09 8.28
N GLU A 66 -9.33 12.90 7.28
CA GLU A 66 -9.25 12.49 5.87
C GLU A 66 -7.84 12.09 5.43
N ASN A 67 -6.82 12.70 6.01
CA ASN A 67 -5.42 12.40 5.70
C ASN A 67 -4.90 11.14 6.39
N GLY A 68 -5.75 10.41 7.13
CA GLY A 68 -5.37 9.21 7.85
C GLY A 68 -4.86 9.44 9.27
N THR A 69 -4.76 10.68 9.73
CA THR A 69 -4.33 11.00 11.08
C THR A 69 -5.46 10.74 12.08
N LEU A 70 -5.15 10.03 13.17
CA LEU A 70 -6.10 9.79 14.25
C LEU A 70 -5.89 10.84 15.35
N THR A 71 -6.93 11.63 15.60
CA THR A 71 -6.98 12.58 16.70
C THR A 71 -7.66 11.91 17.89
N LEU A 72 -6.89 11.59 18.93
CA LEU A 72 -7.41 10.87 20.10
C LEU A 72 -8.29 11.76 20.95
N SER A 73 -9.39 11.19 21.46
CA SER A 73 -10.27 11.85 22.44
C SER A 73 -9.60 11.98 23.80
N GLU A 74 -8.74 11.01 24.13
CA GLU A 74 -7.91 11.01 25.35
C GLU A 74 -6.48 10.65 24.97
N THR A 75 -5.51 11.37 25.52
CA THR A 75 -4.10 11.20 25.16
C THR A 75 -3.27 10.68 26.35
N ASN A 76 -3.75 9.65 27.03
CA ASN A 76 -2.98 8.99 28.10
C ASN A 76 -2.25 7.75 27.57
N GLU A 77 -1.29 7.27 28.34
CA GLU A 77 -0.45 6.13 27.95
C GLU A 77 -1.25 4.85 27.70
N ASP A 78 -2.32 4.62 28.49
CA ASP A 78 -3.15 3.43 28.36
C ASP A 78 -3.91 3.42 27.02
N VAL A 79 -4.43 4.56 26.61
CA VAL A 79 -5.12 4.71 25.31
C VAL A 79 -4.14 4.50 24.17
N ILE A 80 -2.96 5.12 24.23
CA ILE A 80 -1.91 4.98 23.21
C ILE A 80 -1.50 3.51 23.08
N ALA A 81 -1.29 2.83 24.21
CA ALA A 81 -0.93 1.41 24.21
C ALA A 81 -2.02 0.53 23.61
N SER A 82 -3.30 0.84 23.88
CA SER A 82 -4.43 0.11 23.31
C SER A 82 -4.53 0.29 21.80
N VAL A 83 -4.34 1.52 21.31
CA VAL A 83 -4.34 1.81 19.86
C VAL A 83 -3.21 1.04 19.18
N ASN A 84 -2.00 1.08 19.74
CA ASN A 84 -0.86 0.38 19.16
C ASN A 84 -1.07 -1.13 19.13
N LYS A 85 -1.64 -1.69 20.19
CA LYS A 85 -1.95 -3.12 20.25
C LYS A 85 -2.97 -3.50 19.19
N ASP A 86 -4.06 -2.73 19.07
CA ASP A 86 -5.12 -3.00 18.10
C ASP A 86 -4.58 -2.90 16.66
N LEU A 87 -3.73 -1.92 16.37
CA LEU A 87 -3.09 -1.80 15.06
C LEU A 87 -2.17 -2.98 14.76
N ASN A 88 -1.36 -3.40 15.73
CA ASN A 88 -0.47 -4.55 15.56
C ASN A 88 -1.28 -5.83 15.29
N ASP A 89 -2.35 -6.04 16.03
CA ASP A 89 -3.23 -7.20 15.86
C ASP A 89 -3.92 -7.15 14.49
N PHE A 90 -4.36 -5.98 14.06
CA PHE A 90 -4.98 -5.76 12.76
C PHE A 90 -4.02 -6.10 11.63
N TYR A 91 -2.81 -5.56 11.65
CA TYR A 91 -1.83 -5.76 10.59
C TYR A 91 -1.30 -7.20 10.50
N ALA A 92 -1.43 -7.98 11.58
CA ALA A 92 -1.05 -9.39 11.58
C ALA A 92 -2.12 -10.30 10.97
N LYS A 93 -3.34 -9.81 10.76
CA LYS A 93 -4.42 -10.59 10.12
C LYS A 93 -4.09 -10.82 8.65
N SER A 94 -4.61 -11.90 8.10
CA SER A 94 -4.39 -12.28 6.69
C SER A 94 -5.71 -12.51 5.98
N ASP A 95 -5.72 -12.28 4.67
CA ASP A 95 -6.86 -12.60 3.82
C ASP A 95 -6.37 -12.77 2.37
N GLU A 96 -7.29 -13.18 1.51
CA GLU A 96 -7.03 -13.30 0.08
C GLU A 96 -7.10 -11.91 -0.58
N PHE A 97 -6.00 -11.52 -1.21
CA PHE A 97 -5.94 -10.29 -1.99
C PHE A 97 -5.39 -10.61 -3.38
N SER A 98 -5.94 -9.96 -4.40
CA SER A 98 -5.46 -10.12 -5.78
C SER A 98 -4.24 -9.23 -5.99
N VAL A 99 -3.05 -9.82 -5.85
CA VAL A 99 -1.78 -9.13 -6.13
C VAL A 99 -1.25 -9.55 -7.49
N ILE A 100 -0.37 -8.76 -8.09
CA ILE A 100 0.25 -9.12 -9.37
C ILE A 100 1.07 -10.40 -9.19
N LYS A 101 0.94 -11.31 -10.16
CA LYS A 101 1.66 -12.60 -10.14
C LYS A 101 2.99 -12.50 -10.86
N ASP A 102 3.02 -11.79 -11.97
CA ASP A 102 4.23 -11.57 -12.75
C ASP A 102 4.92 -10.31 -12.26
N LYS A 103 6.17 -10.45 -11.83
CA LYS A 103 6.95 -9.32 -11.32
C LYS A 103 7.21 -8.30 -12.42
N ILE A 104 7.22 -7.03 -12.04
CA ILE A 104 7.57 -5.94 -12.93
C ILE A 104 9.09 -5.84 -13.00
N ASN A 105 9.64 -5.82 -14.23
CA ASN A 105 11.08 -5.66 -14.40
C ASN A 105 11.48 -4.21 -14.12
N ILE A 106 12.50 -4.03 -13.31
CA ILE A 106 12.97 -2.70 -12.92
C ILE A 106 13.41 -1.88 -14.15
N LYS A 107 13.82 -2.52 -15.22
CA LYS A 107 14.22 -1.85 -16.47
C LYS A 107 13.08 -1.02 -17.06
N ASP A 108 11.83 -1.48 -16.86
CA ASP A 108 10.66 -0.83 -17.44
C ASP A 108 10.24 0.43 -16.68
N ILE A 109 10.75 0.61 -15.47
CA ILE A 109 10.36 1.71 -14.58
C ILE A 109 11.55 2.55 -14.08
N LYS A 110 12.80 2.18 -14.39
CA LYS A 110 14.00 2.85 -13.86
C LYS A 110 14.11 4.32 -14.26
N HIS A 111 13.47 4.72 -15.36
CA HIS A 111 13.46 6.10 -15.84
C HIS A 111 12.46 7.00 -15.11
N LEU A 112 11.61 6.41 -14.29
CA LEU A 112 10.59 7.14 -13.54
C LEU A 112 11.18 7.76 -12.28
N ARG A 113 10.60 8.89 -11.88
CA ARG A 113 10.93 9.53 -10.60
C ARG A 113 10.04 8.95 -9.52
N ILE A 114 10.57 8.00 -8.78
CA ILE A 114 9.84 7.29 -7.73
C ILE A 114 10.52 7.55 -6.39
N LYS A 115 9.73 7.77 -5.36
CA LYS A 115 10.24 7.96 -4.00
C LYS A 115 10.99 6.72 -3.53
N PRO A 116 12.12 6.87 -2.81
CA PRO A 116 12.89 5.70 -2.32
C PRO A 116 12.07 4.72 -1.50
N SER A 117 11.06 5.20 -0.77
CA SER A 117 10.16 4.34 0.02
C SER A 117 9.43 3.29 -0.82
N PHE A 118 9.28 3.52 -2.12
CA PHE A 118 8.65 2.55 -3.02
C PHE A 118 9.34 1.20 -3.00
N LEU A 119 10.66 1.18 -3.01
CA LEU A 119 11.43 -0.09 -2.99
C LEU A 119 11.15 -0.88 -1.72
N VAL A 120 11.05 -0.21 -0.57
CA VAL A 120 10.74 -0.86 0.70
C VAL A 120 9.34 -1.50 0.66
N LEU A 121 8.39 -0.82 0.05
CA LEU A 121 7.00 -1.27 0.00
C LEU A 121 6.72 -2.34 -1.07
N PHE A 122 7.51 -2.35 -2.15
CA PHE A 122 7.13 -3.06 -3.37
C PHE A 122 8.23 -3.97 -3.94
N ASP A 123 9.37 -4.10 -3.27
CA ASP A 123 10.53 -4.85 -3.78
C ASP A 123 10.19 -6.31 -4.14
N GLN A 124 9.32 -6.95 -3.36
CA GLN A 124 8.95 -8.35 -3.64
C GLN A 124 8.19 -8.55 -4.94
N TYR A 125 7.67 -7.46 -5.54
CA TYR A 125 6.93 -7.50 -6.80
C TYR A 125 7.78 -7.01 -7.99
N LEU A 126 9.07 -6.76 -7.75
CA LEU A 126 10.02 -6.30 -8.77
C LEU A 126 11.04 -7.38 -9.10
N ASP A 127 11.49 -7.38 -10.36
CA ASP A 127 12.49 -8.28 -10.87
C ASP A 127 13.68 -7.47 -11.40
N GLY A 128 14.88 -8.02 -11.30
CA GLY A 128 16.09 -7.39 -11.80
C GLY A 128 16.74 -6.39 -10.87
N LEU A 129 16.33 -6.31 -9.60
CA LEU A 129 16.89 -5.38 -8.63
C LEU A 129 18.39 -5.60 -8.37
N GLU A 130 18.85 -6.84 -8.38
CA GLU A 130 20.24 -7.19 -8.12
C GLU A 130 21.19 -6.65 -9.19
N GLU A 131 20.70 -6.33 -10.38
CA GLU A 131 21.49 -5.74 -11.46
C GLU A 131 21.80 -4.27 -11.23
N TYR A 132 21.15 -3.63 -10.25
CA TYR A 132 21.24 -2.20 -9.98
C TYR A 132 21.79 -1.89 -8.58
N GLU A 133 22.23 -2.89 -7.87
CA GLU A 133 22.84 -2.72 -6.54
C GLU A 133 24.35 -2.40 -6.59
#